data_a04e329ca264e4b38a8b2f4660953eda
#
_entry.id   a04e329ca264e4b38a8b2f4660953eda
#
_cell.length_a   1.000
_cell.length_b   1.000
_cell.length_c   1.000
_cell.angle_alpha   90.00
_cell.angle_beta   90.00
_cell.angle_gamma   90.00
#
_symmetry.space_group_name_H-M   'P 1'
#
loop_
_entity.id
_entity.type
_entity.pdbx_description
1 polymer ?
#
loop_
_entity_poly.entity_id
_entity_poly.type
_entity_poly.pdbx_seq_one_letter_code
_entity_poly.pdbx_strand_id
1 'polypeptide(L)'
;MKTLFLYTTLGCHLCEQAKVLAWPVLEHYGYRLQEVEIVDQSQLMELYAVRIPVLAKTQLSEGLGWPFSQQQLADYLEGASD
;
A
#
# COMPACT_ATOMS: atom_id res chain seq x y z
N MET A 1 -0.57 -11.20 -13.33
CA MET A 1 -0.20 -9.91 -12.73
C MET A 1 -0.43 -9.98 -11.21
N LYS A 2 0.53 -9.52 -10.45
CA LYS A 2 0.42 -9.54 -8.99
C LYS A 2 -0.38 -8.34 -8.50
N THR A 3 -1.03 -8.49 -7.36
CA THR A 3 -1.83 -7.43 -6.78
C THR A 3 -1.17 -6.89 -5.52
N LEU A 4 -1.12 -5.57 -5.40
CA LEU A 4 -0.66 -4.88 -4.19
C LEU A 4 -1.85 -4.12 -3.62
N PHE A 5 -2.10 -4.28 -2.34
CA PHE A 5 -3.23 -3.61 -1.69
C PHE A 5 -2.80 -2.28 -1.11
N LEU A 6 -3.62 -1.26 -1.32
CA LEU A 6 -3.42 0.06 -0.72
C LEU A 6 -4.55 0.31 0.26
N TYR A 7 -4.21 0.36 1.53
CA TYR A 7 -5.19 0.72 2.57
C TYR A 7 -5.34 2.22 2.59
N THR A 8 -6.55 2.69 2.41
CA THR A 8 -6.84 4.10 2.18
C THR A 8 -8.22 4.47 2.71
N THR A 9 -8.55 5.76 2.70
CA THR A 9 -9.91 6.22 2.98
C THR A 9 -10.18 7.44 2.11
N LEU A 10 -11.46 7.81 1.99
CA LEU A 10 -11.85 8.97 1.21
C LEU A 10 -11.19 10.23 1.76
N GLY A 11 -10.72 11.09 0.87
CA GLY A 11 -10.11 12.36 1.26
C GLY A 11 -8.68 12.27 1.73
N CYS A 12 -8.05 11.13 1.55
CA CYS A 12 -6.66 10.94 1.97
C CYS A 12 -5.69 11.50 0.94
N HIS A 13 -5.18 12.71 1.20
CA HIS A 13 -4.21 13.34 0.30
C HIS A 13 -2.91 12.56 0.23
N LEU A 14 -2.46 12.02 1.37
CA LEU A 14 -1.23 11.24 1.40
C LEU A 14 -1.36 9.97 0.58
N CYS A 15 -2.55 9.40 0.54
CA CYS A 15 -2.79 8.20 -0.27
C CYS A 15 -2.66 8.51 -1.75
N GLU A 16 -3.10 9.70 -2.17
CA GLU A 16 -2.92 10.12 -3.56
C GLU A 16 -1.45 10.30 -3.89
N GLN A 17 -0.69 10.90 -2.97
CA GLN A 17 0.75 11.06 -3.15
C GLN A 17 1.43 9.70 -3.23
N ALA A 18 1.02 8.77 -2.41
CA ALA A 18 1.58 7.42 -2.42
C ALA A 18 1.33 6.72 -3.75
N LYS A 19 0.13 6.89 -4.32
CA LYS A 19 -0.18 6.29 -5.62
C LYS A 19 0.72 6.84 -6.72
N VAL A 20 0.92 8.14 -6.74
CA VAL A 20 1.76 8.78 -7.76
C VAL A 20 3.21 8.30 -7.63
N LEU A 21 3.71 8.24 -6.40
CA LEU A 21 5.08 7.79 -6.16
C LEU A 21 5.26 6.33 -6.54
N ALA A 22 4.26 5.51 -6.23
CA ALA A 22 4.35 4.06 -6.42
C ALA A 22 4.20 3.63 -7.87
N TRP A 23 3.49 4.41 -8.67
CA TRP A 23 3.10 4.00 -10.02
C TRP A 23 4.23 3.43 -10.87
N PRO A 24 5.38 4.15 -11.04
CA PRO A 24 6.45 3.61 -11.90
C PRO A 24 7.04 2.32 -11.36
N VAL A 25 7.10 2.19 -10.04
CA VAL A 25 7.66 0.99 -9.41
C VAL A 25 6.74 -0.19 -9.64
N LEU A 26 5.43 0.01 -9.46
CA LEU A 26 4.46 -1.05 -9.67
C LEU A 26 4.46 -1.52 -11.11
N GLU A 27 4.56 -0.58 -12.06
CA GLU A 27 4.63 -0.93 -13.47
C GLU A 27 5.86 -1.79 -13.76
N HIS A 28 6.99 -1.40 -13.20
CA HIS A 28 8.24 -2.12 -13.43
C HIS A 28 8.17 -3.56 -12.93
N TYR A 29 7.53 -3.79 -11.79
CA TYR A 29 7.47 -5.12 -11.18
C TYR A 29 6.21 -5.92 -11.55
N GLY A 30 5.34 -5.35 -12.37
CA GLY A 30 4.15 -6.06 -12.82
C GLY A 30 3.06 -6.22 -11.77
N TYR A 31 2.92 -5.21 -10.91
CA TYR A 31 1.87 -5.19 -9.90
C TYR A 31 0.72 -4.29 -10.33
N ARG A 32 -0.49 -4.70 -9.96
CA ARG A 32 -1.66 -3.83 -10.06
C ARG A 32 -2.03 -3.39 -8.65
N LEU A 33 -2.58 -2.19 -8.53
CA LEU A 33 -2.95 -1.63 -7.24
C LEU A 33 -4.44 -1.84 -6.98
N GLN A 34 -4.76 -2.40 -5.82
CA GLN A 34 -6.13 -2.59 -5.38
C GLN A 34 -6.34 -1.74 -4.13
N GLU A 35 -7.21 -0.73 -4.22
CA GLU A 35 -7.50 0.11 -3.07
C GLU A 35 -8.48 -0.59 -2.14
N VAL A 36 -8.20 -0.51 -0.85
CA VAL A 36 -9.05 -1.11 0.18
C VAL A 36 -9.49 0.01 1.13
N GLU A 37 -10.80 0.28 1.17
CA GLU A 37 -11.34 1.29 2.04
C GLU A 37 -11.39 0.75 3.46
N ILE A 38 -10.65 1.38 4.39
CA ILE A 38 -10.56 0.85 5.75
C ILE A 38 -11.76 1.20 6.61
N VAL A 39 -12.47 2.25 6.28
CA VAL A 39 -13.58 2.72 7.11
C VAL A 39 -14.73 1.72 7.18
N ASP A 40 -14.84 0.88 6.16
CA ASP A 40 -15.90 -0.12 6.11
C ASP A 40 -15.58 -1.40 6.88
N GLN A 41 -14.38 -1.49 7.44
CA GLN A 41 -13.94 -2.71 8.11
C GLN A 41 -13.29 -2.34 9.43
N SER A 42 -13.97 -2.61 10.53
CA SER A 42 -13.50 -2.19 11.84
C SER A 42 -12.12 -2.73 12.19
N GLN A 43 -11.81 -3.95 11.78
CA GLN A 43 -10.50 -4.52 12.04
C GLN A 43 -9.39 -3.72 11.37
N LEU A 44 -9.62 -3.30 10.12
CA LEU A 44 -8.64 -2.49 9.39
C LEU A 44 -8.53 -1.10 10.00
N MET A 45 -9.64 -0.55 10.47
CA MET A 45 -9.60 0.74 11.15
C MET A 45 -8.71 0.69 12.38
N GLU A 46 -8.83 -0.37 13.18
CA GLU A 46 -7.98 -0.52 14.35
C GLU A 46 -6.52 -0.60 13.99
N LEU A 47 -6.20 -1.35 12.92
CA LEU A 47 -4.81 -1.59 12.55
C LEU A 47 -4.18 -0.39 11.85
N TYR A 48 -4.93 0.30 11.00
CA TYR A 48 -4.33 1.21 10.04
C TYR A 48 -4.84 2.64 10.08
N ALA A 49 -5.84 2.97 10.89
CA ALA A 49 -6.47 4.29 10.83
C ALA A 49 -5.49 5.45 10.89
N VAL A 50 -4.43 5.34 11.70
CA VAL A 50 -3.42 6.40 11.84
C VAL A 50 -2.18 6.12 11.01
N ARG A 51 -2.18 5.06 10.24
CA ARG A 51 -0.99 4.63 9.49
C ARG A 51 -1.16 4.73 7.98
N ILE A 52 -2.37 4.94 7.49
CA ILE A 52 -2.59 5.03 6.04
C ILE A 52 -1.85 6.22 5.47
N PRO A 53 -1.35 6.13 4.23
CA PRO A 53 -1.48 4.97 3.33
C PRO A 53 -0.52 3.85 3.69
N VAL A 54 -0.97 2.62 3.54
CA VAL A 54 -0.16 1.43 3.76
C VAL A 54 -0.29 0.52 2.54
N LEU A 55 0.84 0.05 2.02
CA LEU A 55 0.86 -0.91 0.92
C LEU A 55 1.18 -2.29 1.47
N ALA A 56 0.44 -3.30 1.01
CA ALA A 56 0.66 -4.66 1.49
C ALA A 56 0.50 -5.67 0.36
N LYS A 57 1.35 -6.68 0.34
CA LYS A 57 1.30 -7.72 -0.69
C LYS A 57 0.11 -8.63 -0.51
N THR A 58 -0.29 -8.87 0.73
CA THR A 58 -1.49 -9.65 1.04
C THR A 58 -2.25 -8.94 2.14
N GLN A 59 -3.53 -9.25 2.23
CA GLN A 59 -4.34 -8.67 3.30
C GLN A 59 -3.84 -9.17 4.66
N LEU A 60 -3.78 -8.26 5.61
CA LEU A 60 -3.36 -8.55 6.99
C LEU A 60 -1.88 -8.95 7.12
N SER A 61 -1.12 -8.85 6.05
CA SER A 61 0.33 -9.06 6.15
C SER A 61 0.98 -7.76 6.60
N GLU A 62 2.25 -7.87 6.99
CA GLU A 62 3.02 -6.68 7.30
C GLU A 62 3.14 -5.80 6.07
N GLY A 63 2.78 -4.53 6.23
CA GLY A 63 2.74 -3.61 5.12
C GLY A 63 3.85 -2.56 5.18
N LEU A 64 3.98 -1.82 4.08
CA LEU A 64 4.91 -0.71 3.99
C LEU A 64 4.12 0.59 4.22
N GLY A 65 4.40 1.27 5.32
CA GLY A 65 3.69 2.48 5.70
C GLY A 65 4.32 3.75 5.15
N TRP A 66 3.47 4.74 4.95
CA TRP A 66 3.90 6.07 4.50
C TRP A 66 4.60 6.82 5.63
N PRO A 67 5.65 7.60 5.36
CA PRO A 67 6.22 7.81 4.02
C PRO A 67 7.21 6.72 3.63
N PHE A 68 7.28 6.46 2.33
CA PHE A 68 8.27 5.55 1.78
C PHE A 68 8.81 6.13 0.48
N SER A 69 10.03 5.74 0.12
CA SER A 69 10.62 6.12 -1.15
C SER A 69 10.34 5.05 -2.20
N GLN A 70 10.61 5.38 -3.46
CA GLN A 70 10.51 4.38 -4.52
C GLN A 70 11.47 3.22 -4.27
N GLN A 71 12.65 3.51 -3.74
CA GLN A 71 13.62 2.46 -3.43
C GLN A 71 13.08 1.53 -2.33
N GLN A 72 12.50 2.11 -1.29
CA GLN A 72 11.92 1.31 -0.22
C GLN A 72 10.79 0.43 -0.73
N LEU A 73 9.98 0.96 -1.62
CA LEU A 73 8.91 0.17 -2.22
C LEU A 73 9.48 -0.96 -3.08
N ALA A 74 10.49 -0.66 -3.90
CA ALA A 74 11.13 -1.69 -4.71
C ALA A 74 11.70 -2.80 -3.84
N ASP A 75 12.38 -2.43 -2.76
CA ASP A 75 12.94 -3.43 -1.84
C ASP A 75 11.84 -4.28 -1.22
N TYR A 76 10.72 -3.66 -0.87
CA TYR A 76 9.59 -4.37 -0.30
C TYR A 76 9.02 -5.38 -1.30
N LEU A 77 8.88 -4.97 -2.55
CA LEU A 77 8.32 -5.86 -3.58
C LEU A 77 9.27 -7.00 -3.94
N GLU A 78 10.57 -6.77 -3.80
CA GLU A 78 11.57 -7.80 -4.06
C GLU A 78 11.83 -8.68 -2.85
N GLY A 79 11.23 -8.36 -1.72
CA GLY A 79 11.51 -9.05 -0.46
C GLY A 79 11.32 -10.54 -0.55
N ALA A 80 12.30 -11.26 -0.01
CA ALA A 80 12.31 -12.72 -0.06
C ALA A 80 11.26 -13.35 0.85
N SER A 81 10.77 -12.58 1.78
CA SER A 81 9.81 -13.07 2.76
C SER A 81 8.39 -13.17 2.23
N ASP A 82 8.21 -12.96 1.00
CA ASP A 82 6.90 -12.96 0.36
C ASP A 82 6.07 -14.19 0.62
#